data_bd41757df50ae744b7096b1d06a84c83
#
_entry.id   bd41757df50ae744b7096b1d06a84c83
#
_cell.length_a   1.000
_cell.length_b   1.000
_cell.length_c   1.000
_cell.angle_alpha   90.00
_cell.angle_beta   90.00
_cell.angle_gamma   90.00
#
_symmetry.space_group_name_H-M   'P 1'
#
loop_
_entity.id
_entity.type
_entity.pdbx_description
1 polymer ?
#
loop_
_entity_poly.entity_id
_entity_poly.type
_entity_poly.pdbx_seq_one_letter_code
_entity_poly.pdbx_strand_id
1 'polypeptide(L)'
;MTLKDNPPPFLHFRRFEALMQVPLLAILTAFIVAGILPNALGQLGNAELSIAVVPKGTDRERWNAIHQGALRASEELEREGVSIKILWKGDTATSRDKQIQVVDTFTGQRLSGILVASFDEDKFAGRIRIDRGSDLPMVYIDSGLDADRPISYVATDNFEGGAVAADRVGQLIEGVGNVILLRHQQGDSNAEAREAGFIERIKSSYPSIRMLSIDQYSGDSFSNANRVSEYLLNRYGRLVNAIFASSLQGTDGMLGALRDFDLAGQVFLVGHDASDTSLEAVRNGEIQGLLVTNPYKMGYLAVTTLVDHIQGGNMPTIVDTGITLVTMANIESDEVKEALGASSESL
;
A
#
# COMPACT_ATOMS: atom_id res chain seq x y z
N MET A 1 -58.40 25.82 31.66
CA MET A 1 -59.43 25.05 30.96
C MET A 1 -58.82 23.67 30.74
N THR A 2 -58.83 22.90 31.70
CA THR A 2 -59.47 21.67 32.11
C THR A 2 -59.91 20.76 31.00
N LEU A 3 -59.41 19.55 30.99
CA LEU A 3 -60.11 18.25 30.82
C LEU A 3 -59.07 17.20 30.44
N LYS A 4 -58.86 16.21 31.11
CA LYS A 4 -59.53 15.07 31.83
C LYS A 4 -58.95 13.79 31.26
N ASP A 5 -58.42 13.01 32.21
CA ASP A 5 -57.96 11.63 32.12
C ASP A 5 -59.05 10.66 31.67
N ASN A 6 -58.62 9.60 30.95
CA ASN A 6 -59.27 8.29 31.11
C ASN A 6 -58.34 7.17 30.64
N PRO A 7 -58.16 6.10 31.44
CA PRO A 7 -57.35 4.94 31.08
C PRO A 7 -58.21 3.86 30.36
N PRO A 8 -57.60 2.97 29.59
CA PRO A 8 -58.27 1.85 28.91
C PRO A 8 -58.48 0.64 29.80
N PRO A 9 -59.50 -0.18 29.54
CA PRO A 9 -59.89 -1.28 30.38
C PRO A 9 -59.11 -2.57 30.17
N PHE A 10 -58.94 -3.29 31.26
CA PHE A 10 -58.47 -4.66 31.32
C PHE A 10 -59.38 -5.63 30.60
N LEU A 11 -58.82 -6.54 29.78
CA LEU A 11 -59.50 -7.72 29.27
C LEU A 11 -58.77 -9.01 29.65
N HIS A 12 -59.57 -9.91 30.17
CA HIS A 12 -59.31 -11.15 30.84
C HIS A 12 -58.47 -12.18 30.10
N PHE A 13 -57.57 -12.82 30.85
CA PHE A 13 -56.95 -14.11 30.54
C PHE A 13 -58.04 -15.20 30.41
N ARG A 14 -58.04 -15.89 29.28
CA ARG A 14 -58.56 -17.26 29.18
C ARG A 14 -57.44 -18.19 28.76
N ARG A 15 -57.13 -19.13 29.65
CA ARG A 15 -56.31 -20.32 29.38
C ARG A 15 -56.98 -21.13 28.28
N PHE A 16 -56.19 -21.50 27.27
CA PHE A 16 -56.44 -22.66 26.42
C PHE A 16 -55.18 -23.54 26.46
N GLU A 17 -55.29 -24.61 27.24
CA GLU A 17 -54.40 -25.77 27.10
C GLU A 17 -54.85 -26.52 25.83
N ALA A 18 -54.01 -26.52 24.82
CA ALA A 18 -54.10 -27.44 23.71
C ALA A 18 -52.80 -28.24 23.68
N LEU A 19 -52.86 -29.49 24.15
CA LEU A 19 -51.87 -30.52 23.89
C LEU A 19 -51.78 -30.70 22.37
N MET A 20 -50.70 -30.25 21.78
CA MET A 20 -50.32 -30.69 20.45
C MET A 20 -49.29 -31.82 20.58
N GLN A 21 -49.75 -33.03 20.30
CA GLN A 21 -48.91 -34.19 20.00
C GLN A 21 -48.20 -33.93 18.69
N VAL A 22 -46.90 -33.57 18.75
CA VAL A 22 -46.04 -33.51 17.59
C VAL A 22 -45.59 -34.95 17.31
N PRO A 23 -45.86 -35.51 16.12
CA PRO A 23 -45.46 -36.88 15.79
C PRO A 23 -43.93 -36.99 15.81
N LEU A 24 -43.41 -38.03 16.45
CA LEU A 24 -42.00 -38.35 16.63
C LEU A 24 -41.22 -38.40 15.29
N LEU A 25 -41.91 -38.48 14.16
CA LEU A 25 -41.36 -38.52 12.82
C LEU A 25 -40.80 -37.15 12.36
N ALA A 26 -41.33 -36.02 12.85
CA ALA A 26 -40.88 -34.69 12.50
C ALA A 26 -39.55 -34.32 13.18
N ILE A 27 -39.26 -34.90 14.31
CA ILE A 27 -37.98 -34.68 15.03
C ILE A 27 -36.85 -35.46 14.36
N LEU A 28 -37.13 -36.65 13.81
CA LEU A 28 -36.09 -37.44 13.12
C LEU A 28 -35.64 -36.82 11.77
N THR A 29 -36.57 -36.16 11.06
CA THR A 29 -36.23 -35.46 9.80
C THR A 29 -35.45 -34.17 10.05
N ALA A 30 -35.67 -33.45 11.15
CA ALA A 30 -34.91 -32.27 11.52
C ALA A 30 -33.44 -32.61 11.91
N PHE A 31 -33.20 -33.77 12.53
CA PHE A 31 -31.84 -34.23 12.83
C PHE A 31 -31.07 -34.73 11.61
N ILE A 32 -31.75 -35.28 10.60
CA ILE A 32 -31.10 -35.72 9.34
C ILE A 32 -30.71 -34.52 8.49
N VAL A 33 -31.51 -33.45 8.45
CA VAL A 33 -31.17 -32.20 7.71
C VAL A 33 -30.06 -31.40 8.43
N ALA A 34 -30.08 -31.39 9.79
CA ALA A 34 -29.01 -30.73 10.55
C ALA A 34 -27.66 -31.49 10.53
N GLY A 35 -27.68 -32.80 10.25
CA GLY A 35 -26.44 -33.58 10.09
C GLY A 35 -25.84 -33.54 8.68
N ILE A 36 -26.58 -33.05 7.68
CA ILE A 36 -26.10 -32.98 6.29
C ILE A 36 -25.53 -31.59 5.95
N LEU A 37 -25.98 -30.52 6.62
CA LEU A 37 -25.48 -29.17 6.37
C LEU A 37 -23.99 -28.93 6.74
N PRO A 38 -23.41 -29.49 7.81
CA PRO A 38 -22.00 -29.28 8.10
C PRO A 38 -21.05 -29.95 7.10
N ASN A 39 -21.49 -31.04 6.43
CA ASN A 39 -20.65 -31.75 5.46
C ASN A 39 -20.66 -31.13 4.04
N ALA A 40 -21.65 -30.33 3.71
CA ALA A 40 -21.69 -29.65 2.41
C ALA A 40 -20.81 -28.37 2.40
N LEU A 41 -20.60 -27.73 3.55
CA LEU A 41 -19.63 -26.65 3.71
C LEU A 41 -18.18 -27.14 3.90
N GLY A 42 -18.00 -28.41 4.32
CA GLY A 42 -16.68 -29.03 4.48
C GLY A 42 -16.08 -29.63 3.21
N GLN A 43 -16.78 -29.65 2.08
CA GLN A 43 -16.28 -30.18 0.78
C GLN A 43 -15.92 -29.10 -0.23
N LEU A 44 -15.91 -27.81 0.13
CA LEU A 44 -15.20 -26.78 -0.60
C LEU A 44 -13.71 -26.71 -0.21
N GLY A 45 -13.27 -27.54 0.71
CA GLY A 45 -11.90 -27.66 1.15
C GLY A 45 -11.09 -28.58 0.24
N ASN A 46 -10.15 -28.01 -0.47
CA ASN A 46 -8.84 -28.44 -0.96
C ASN A 46 -8.56 -28.17 -2.44
N ALA A 47 -9.33 -27.34 -3.12
CA ALA A 47 -8.85 -26.83 -4.40
C ALA A 47 -7.75 -25.77 -4.11
N GLU A 48 -6.52 -26.05 -4.55
CA GLU A 48 -5.40 -25.11 -4.47
C GLU A 48 -5.76 -23.80 -5.18
N LEU A 49 -5.72 -22.67 -4.48
CA LEU A 49 -5.94 -21.36 -5.06
C LEU A 49 -4.69 -20.94 -5.84
N SER A 50 -4.82 -20.74 -7.14
CA SER A 50 -3.73 -20.26 -7.98
C SER A 50 -3.84 -18.75 -8.15
N ILE A 51 -2.91 -17.98 -7.55
CA ILE A 51 -2.88 -16.51 -7.56
C ILE A 51 -1.71 -16.05 -8.43
N ALA A 52 -2.00 -15.33 -9.52
CA ALA A 52 -0.97 -14.73 -10.36
C ALA A 52 -0.54 -13.37 -9.79
N VAL A 53 0.76 -13.10 -9.80
CA VAL A 53 1.32 -11.79 -9.42
C VAL A 53 2.06 -11.19 -10.60
N VAL A 54 1.65 -9.99 -11.01
CA VAL A 54 2.18 -9.27 -12.17
C VAL A 54 2.76 -7.92 -11.73
N PRO A 55 4.07 -7.84 -11.53
CA PRO A 55 4.74 -6.63 -11.11
C PRO A 55 4.88 -5.60 -12.25
N LYS A 56 5.35 -4.40 -11.90
CA LYS A 56 5.62 -3.28 -12.81
C LYS A 56 7.08 -2.82 -12.66
N GLY A 57 7.75 -2.58 -13.79
CA GLY A 57 9.07 -1.94 -13.80
C GLY A 57 10.23 -2.87 -13.48
N THR A 58 11.36 -2.27 -13.11
CA THR A 58 12.69 -2.93 -12.97
C THR A 58 13.25 -2.91 -11.55
N ASP A 59 12.53 -2.35 -10.59
CA ASP A 59 12.95 -2.30 -9.18
C ASP A 59 12.85 -3.70 -8.56
N ARG A 60 13.96 -4.43 -8.65
CA ARG A 60 14.02 -5.83 -8.18
C ARG A 60 13.90 -5.95 -6.68
N GLU A 61 14.47 -5.04 -5.91
CA GLU A 61 14.47 -5.11 -4.45
C GLU A 61 13.05 -4.95 -3.91
N ARG A 62 12.34 -3.92 -4.39
CA ARG A 62 10.94 -3.69 -4.05
C ARG A 62 10.07 -4.88 -4.40
N TRP A 63 10.20 -5.41 -5.62
CA TRP A 63 9.38 -6.53 -6.08
C TRP A 63 9.74 -7.85 -5.39
N ASN A 64 11.00 -8.06 -5.02
CA ASN A 64 11.39 -9.18 -4.18
C ASN A 64 10.76 -9.09 -2.79
N ALA A 65 10.73 -7.92 -2.16
CA ALA A 65 10.07 -7.72 -0.87
C ALA A 65 8.56 -8.00 -0.95
N ILE A 66 7.87 -7.50 -1.99
CA ILE A 66 6.45 -7.81 -2.24
C ILE A 66 6.26 -9.33 -2.41
N HIS A 67 7.14 -10.00 -3.15
CA HIS A 67 7.07 -11.45 -3.36
C HIS A 67 7.23 -12.22 -2.05
N GLN A 68 8.21 -11.85 -1.21
CA GLN A 68 8.40 -12.50 0.09
C GLN A 68 7.17 -12.31 0.99
N GLY A 69 6.56 -11.12 0.99
CA GLY A 69 5.31 -10.88 1.71
C GLY A 69 4.16 -11.75 1.21
N ALA A 70 4.02 -11.89 -0.11
CA ALA A 70 3.01 -12.76 -0.71
C ALA A 70 3.22 -14.25 -0.36
N LEU A 71 4.47 -14.72 -0.37
CA LEU A 71 4.82 -16.09 0.05
C LEU A 71 4.52 -16.30 1.54
N ARG A 72 4.84 -15.34 2.39
CA ARG A 72 4.54 -15.43 3.82
C ARG A 72 3.05 -15.54 4.09
N ALA A 73 2.23 -14.73 3.42
CA ALA A 73 0.77 -14.84 3.51
C ALA A 73 0.28 -16.23 3.08
N SER A 74 0.83 -16.76 1.97
CA SER A 74 0.52 -18.11 1.50
C SER A 74 0.83 -19.17 2.55
N GLU A 75 2.01 -19.13 3.17
CA GLU A 75 2.42 -20.08 4.21
C GLU A 75 1.53 -20.03 5.47
N GLU A 76 1.10 -18.85 5.88
CA GLU A 76 0.20 -18.67 7.03
C GLU A 76 -1.19 -19.21 6.73
N LEU A 77 -1.74 -18.88 5.56
CA LEU A 77 -3.04 -19.38 5.12
C LEU A 77 -3.05 -20.90 4.91
N GLU A 78 -1.91 -21.50 4.49
CA GLU A 78 -1.79 -22.95 4.42
C GLU A 78 -1.87 -23.62 5.80
N ARG A 79 -1.31 -23.01 6.84
CA ARG A 79 -1.46 -23.50 8.24
C ARG A 79 -2.91 -23.43 8.72
N GLU A 80 -3.70 -22.50 8.16
CA GLU A 80 -5.13 -22.35 8.40
C GLU A 80 -5.99 -23.29 7.51
N GLY A 81 -5.35 -24.07 6.62
CA GLY A 81 -6.02 -25.04 5.75
C GLY A 81 -6.41 -24.52 4.37
N VAL A 82 -5.92 -23.34 3.97
CA VAL A 82 -6.14 -22.78 2.62
C VAL A 82 -4.90 -22.99 1.77
N SER A 83 -4.95 -23.93 0.82
CA SER A 83 -3.81 -24.18 -0.08
C SER A 83 -3.71 -23.11 -1.16
N ILE A 84 -2.53 -22.46 -1.27
CA ILE A 84 -2.30 -21.34 -2.18
C ILE A 84 -1.02 -21.56 -2.98
N LYS A 85 -1.11 -21.35 -4.29
CA LYS A 85 0.01 -21.32 -5.21
C LYS A 85 0.21 -19.92 -5.76
N ILE A 86 1.33 -19.29 -5.41
CA ILE A 86 1.74 -18.01 -5.99
C ILE A 86 2.45 -18.24 -7.33
N LEU A 87 1.90 -17.66 -8.38
CA LEU A 87 2.44 -17.71 -9.75
C LEU A 87 3.12 -16.37 -10.06
N TRP A 88 4.42 -16.32 -9.82
CA TRP A 88 5.22 -15.10 -10.00
C TRP A 88 5.88 -15.04 -11.38
N LYS A 89 5.73 -13.91 -12.08
CA LYS A 89 6.37 -13.61 -13.37
C LYS A 89 6.96 -12.20 -13.38
N GLY A 90 7.88 -11.94 -12.43
CA GLY A 90 8.37 -10.61 -12.12
C GLY A 90 9.40 -10.01 -13.07
N ASP A 91 10.30 -10.81 -13.63
CA ASP A 91 11.53 -10.30 -14.26
C ASP A 91 11.33 -9.68 -15.64
N THR A 92 10.14 -9.70 -16.20
CA THR A 92 9.89 -9.34 -17.61
C THR A 92 8.96 -8.15 -17.81
N ALA A 93 8.26 -7.67 -16.77
CA ALA A 93 7.27 -6.61 -16.89
C ALA A 93 7.89 -5.20 -16.86
N THR A 94 8.84 -4.92 -17.75
CA THR A 94 9.57 -3.64 -17.81
C THR A 94 8.89 -2.59 -18.69
N SER A 95 7.77 -2.92 -19.31
CA SER A 95 6.94 -2.02 -20.11
C SER A 95 5.52 -2.55 -20.16
N ARG A 96 4.56 -1.70 -20.54
CA ARG A 96 3.16 -2.09 -20.73
C ARG A 96 3.00 -3.33 -21.63
N ASP A 97 3.65 -3.35 -22.78
CA ASP A 97 3.50 -4.46 -23.74
C ASP A 97 4.08 -5.76 -23.17
N LYS A 98 5.19 -5.69 -22.47
CA LYS A 98 5.76 -6.85 -21.76
C LYS A 98 4.84 -7.31 -20.61
N GLN A 99 4.21 -6.38 -19.89
CA GLN A 99 3.26 -6.72 -18.84
C GLN A 99 2.04 -7.48 -19.41
N ILE A 100 1.51 -7.06 -20.55
CA ILE A 100 0.45 -7.78 -21.27
C ILE A 100 0.93 -9.18 -21.66
N GLN A 101 2.14 -9.33 -22.19
CA GLN A 101 2.73 -10.64 -22.50
C GLN A 101 2.85 -11.53 -21.26
N VAL A 102 3.20 -10.98 -20.10
CA VAL A 102 3.21 -11.73 -18.84
C VAL A 102 1.83 -12.26 -18.51
N VAL A 103 0.78 -11.45 -18.65
CA VAL A 103 -0.61 -11.91 -18.47
C VAL A 103 -0.96 -13.03 -19.43
N ASP A 104 -0.54 -12.93 -20.69
CA ASP A 104 -0.77 -13.97 -21.69
C ASP A 104 -0.12 -15.32 -21.30
N THR A 105 0.99 -15.32 -20.52
CA THR A 105 1.60 -16.56 -20.02
C THR A 105 0.70 -17.33 -19.04
N PHE A 106 -0.26 -16.65 -18.42
CA PHE A 106 -1.26 -17.26 -17.55
C PHE A 106 -2.50 -17.72 -18.31
N THR A 107 -2.59 -17.44 -19.64
CA THR A 107 -3.69 -17.90 -20.49
C THR A 107 -3.75 -19.43 -20.50
N GLY A 108 -4.95 -19.99 -20.27
CA GLY A 108 -5.14 -21.44 -20.13
C GLY A 108 -4.90 -22.00 -18.72
N GLN A 109 -4.30 -21.25 -17.78
CA GLN A 109 -4.23 -21.64 -16.37
C GLN A 109 -5.55 -21.27 -15.66
N ARG A 110 -5.99 -22.12 -14.73
CA ARG A 110 -7.14 -21.80 -13.87
C ARG A 110 -6.66 -20.94 -12.73
N LEU A 111 -6.77 -19.60 -12.89
CA LEU A 111 -6.48 -18.68 -11.82
C LEU A 111 -7.69 -18.52 -10.90
N SER A 112 -7.43 -18.40 -9.60
CA SER A 112 -8.40 -18.01 -8.58
C SER A 112 -8.46 -16.48 -8.40
N GLY A 113 -7.37 -15.79 -8.74
CA GLY A 113 -7.28 -14.34 -8.69
C GLY A 113 -5.95 -13.80 -9.22
N ILE A 114 -5.82 -12.48 -9.30
CA ILE A 114 -4.63 -11.80 -9.80
C ILE A 114 -4.29 -10.58 -8.95
N LEU A 115 -3.00 -10.44 -8.61
CA LEU A 115 -2.42 -9.24 -8.03
C LEU A 115 -1.62 -8.52 -9.11
N VAL A 116 -1.84 -7.24 -9.31
CA VAL A 116 -1.19 -6.51 -10.39
C VAL A 116 -0.84 -5.07 -10.02
N ALA A 117 0.39 -4.66 -10.37
CA ALA A 117 0.78 -3.27 -10.47
C ALA A 117 0.77 -2.86 -11.94
N SER A 118 -0.15 -2.01 -12.35
CA SER A 118 -0.36 -1.74 -13.78
C SER A 118 0.43 -0.54 -14.29
N PHE A 119 0.93 -0.64 -15.53
CA PHE A 119 1.44 0.50 -16.31
C PHE A 119 0.33 1.31 -17.00
N ASP A 120 -0.82 0.67 -17.25
CA ASP A 120 -1.96 1.26 -17.96
C ASP A 120 -3.20 0.43 -17.57
N GLU A 121 -3.93 0.94 -16.62
CA GLU A 121 -5.02 0.22 -15.94
C GLU A 121 -6.16 -0.13 -16.87
N ASP A 122 -6.60 0.82 -17.68
CA ASP A 122 -7.73 0.62 -18.59
C ASP A 122 -7.46 -0.50 -19.60
N LYS A 123 -6.28 -0.49 -20.21
CA LYS A 123 -5.90 -1.51 -21.19
C LYS A 123 -5.63 -2.85 -20.56
N PHE A 124 -5.02 -2.84 -19.37
CA PHE A 124 -4.73 -4.07 -18.63
C PHE A 124 -6.01 -4.76 -18.16
N ALA A 125 -6.91 -4.03 -17.52
CA ALA A 125 -8.19 -4.55 -17.07
C ALA A 125 -9.06 -5.03 -18.27
N GLY A 126 -9.03 -4.29 -19.38
CA GLY A 126 -9.67 -4.67 -20.62
C GLY A 126 -9.15 -6.01 -21.17
N ARG A 127 -7.84 -6.22 -21.16
CA ARG A 127 -7.22 -7.47 -21.62
C ARG A 127 -7.61 -8.66 -20.75
N ILE A 128 -7.54 -8.54 -19.44
CA ILE A 128 -7.94 -9.61 -18.52
C ILE A 128 -9.42 -9.99 -18.73
N ARG A 129 -10.30 -8.99 -18.90
CA ARG A 129 -11.72 -9.22 -19.15
C ARG A 129 -11.97 -9.98 -20.47
N ILE A 130 -11.22 -9.68 -21.53
CA ILE A 130 -11.35 -10.36 -22.83
C ILE A 130 -10.97 -11.84 -22.70
N ASP A 131 -9.88 -12.13 -21.99
CA ASP A 131 -9.31 -13.48 -21.95
C ASP A 131 -9.95 -14.39 -20.88
N ARG A 132 -10.51 -13.82 -19.81
CA ARG A 132 -10.93 -14.55 -18.60
C ARG A 132 -12.38 -14.33 -18.16
N GLY A 133 -13.10 -13.41 -18.81
CA GLY A 133 -14.42 -12.98 -18.35
C GLY A 133 -14.32 -11.93 -17.24
N SER A 134 -15.49 -11.40 -16.85
CA SER A 134 -15.58 -10.30 -15.85
C SER A 134 -15.39 -10.75 -14.40
N ASP A 135 -15.26 -12.05 -14.14
CA ASP A 135 -15.41 -12.63 -12.81
C ASP A 135 -14.08 -13.01 -12.12
N LEU A 136 -12.92 -12.82 -12.79
CA LEU A 136 -11.64 -13.10 -12.14
C LEU A 136 -11.34 -12.00 -11.10
N PRO A 137 -11.26 -12.35 -9.80
CA PRO A 137 -10.93 -11.40 -8.76
C PRO A 137 -9.56 -10.74 -8.99
N MET A 138 -9.51 -9.39 -8.86
CA MET A 138 -8.30 -8.62 -9.12
C MET A 138 -8.05 -7.62 -8.00
N VAL A 139 -6.82 -7.64 -7.45
CA VAL A 139 -6.33 -6.64 -6.49
C VAL A 139 -5.20 -5.88 -7.14
N TYR A 140 -5.30 -4.55 -7.16
CA TYR A 140 -4.18 -3.69 -7.55
C TYR A 140 -3.21 -3.53 -6.39
N ILE A 141 -1.91 -3.55 -6.71
CA ILE A 141 -0.83 -3.33 -5.75
C ILE A 141 0.08 -2.21 -6.22
N ASP A 142 0.60 -1.43 -5.29
CA ASP A 142 1.57 -0.35 -5.50
C ASP A 142 1.07 0.82 -6.36
N SER A 143 0.59 0.59 -7.55
CA SER A 143 0.10 1.61 -8.47
C SER A 143 -1.14 1.12 -9.21
N GLY A 144 -2.03 2.04 -9.50
CA GLY A 144 -3.29 1.77 -10.16
C GLY A 144 -4.44 2.47 -9.44
N LEU A 145 -5.03 3.54 -9.98
CA LEU A 145 -6.03 4.33 -9.24
C LEU A 145 -7.38 4.49 -9.92
N ASP A 146 -7.51 4.25 -11.23
CA ASP A 146 -8.69 4.76 -11.94
C ASP A 146 -9.44 3.76 -12.82
N ALA A 147 -9.06 2.50 -12.83
CA ALA A 147 -9.75 1.55 -13.69
C ALA A 147 -10.99 0.94 -13.03
N ASP A 148 -11.96 0.63 -13.88
CA ASP A 148 -13.18 -0.06 -13.53
C ASP A 148 -12.99 -1.31 -12.63
N ARG A 149 -12.99 -1.07 -11.31
CA ARG A 149 -13.31 -2.02 -10.25
C ARG A 149 -12.31 -3.15 -9.99
N PRO A 150 -11.14 -2.86 -9.43
CA PRO A 150 -10.49 -3.86 -8.60
C PRO A 150 -11.38 -4.18 -7.39
N ILE A 151 -11.22 -5.37 -6.83
CA ILE A 151 -11.85 -5.71 -5.56
C ILE A 151 -11.30 -4.81 -4.47
N SER A 152 -9.99 -4.57 -4.51
CA SER A 152 -9.26 -3.73 -3.56
C SER A 152 -8.00 -3.16 -4.21
N TYR A 153 -7.53 -2.07 -3.64
CA TYR A 153 -6.25 -1.44 -3.93
C TYR A 153 -5.37 -1.47 -2.68
N VAL A 154 -4.25 -2.18 -2.76
CA VAL A 154 -3.31 -2.35 -1.65
C VAL A 154 -2.05 -1.56 -1.96
N ALA A 155 -1.88 -0.40 -1.33
CA ALA A 155 -0.76 0.51 -1.59
C ALA A 155 -0.51 1.43 -0.40
N THR A 156 0.59 2.19 -0.47
CA THR A 156 0.86 3.29 0.45
C THR A 156 0.07 4.53 0.03
N ASP A 157 -0.54 5.24 0.98
CA ASP A 157 -1.08 6.58 0.74
C ASP A 157 0.07 7.57 0.51
N ASN A 158 0.42 7.75 -0.76
CA ASN A 158 1.51 8.64 -1.15
C ASN A 158 1.19 10.11 -0.90
N PHE A 159 -0.07 10.52 -0.95
CA PHE A 159 -0.45 11.90 -0.65
C PHE A 159 -0.21 12.20 0.85
N GLU A 160 -0.67 11.31 1.73
CA GLU A 160 -0.38 11.44 3.18
C GLU A 160 1.12 11.32 3.45
N GLY A 161 1.85 10.47 2.72
CA GLY A 161 3.32 10.42 2.80
C GLY A 161 3.99 11.77 2.53
N GLY A 162 3.51 12.50 1.52
CA GLY A 162 3.95 13.86 1.25
C GLY A 162 3.62 14.84 2.38
N ALA A 163 2.44 14.71 2.98
CA ALA A 163 2.06 15.52 4.13
C ALA A 163 2.94 15.25 5.35
N VAL A 164 3.28 14.00 5.63
CA VAL A 164 4.25 13.61 6.69
C VAL A 164 5.64 14.23 6.45
N ALA A 165 6.11 14.23 5.19
CA ALA A 165 7.38 14.91 4.84
C ALA A 165 7.30 16.41 5.11
N ALA A 166 6.20 17.06 4.77
CA ALA A 166 5.99 18.48 5.01
C ALA A 166 5.95 18.81 6.50
N ASP A 167 5.26 17.99 7.28
CA ASP A 167 5.22 18.14 8.75
C ASP A 167 6.63 17.99 9.36
N ARG A 168 7.41 17.01 8.87
CA ARG A 168 8.79 16.84 9.30
C ARG A 168 9.66 18.04 8.94
N VAL A 169 9.59 18.54 7.71
CA VAL A 169 10.27 19.77 7.28
C VAL A 169 9.85 20.96 8.14
N GLY A 170 8.53 21.14 8.33
CA GLY A 170 7.98 22.22 9.15
C GLY A 170 8.50 22.21 10.58
N GLN A 171 8.59 21.03 11.21
CA GLN A 171 9.17 20.86 12.55
C GLN A 171 10.65 21.22 12.60
N LEU A 172 11.43 20.78 11.60
CA LEU A 172 12.88 20.99 11.55
C LEU A 172 13.25 22.48 11.43
N ILE A 173 12.45 23.27 10.69
CA ILE A 173 12.70 24.70 10.49
C ILE A 173 11.73 25.59 11.28
N GLU A 174 11.04 25.03 12.28
CA GLU A 174 10.12 25.75 13.18
C GLU A 174 9.03 26.55 12.42
N GLY A 175 8.60 26.03 11.28
CA GLY A 175 7.55 26.61 10.45
C GLY A 175 7.95 27.85 9.64
N VAL A 176 9.22 28.25 9.64
CA VAL A 176 9.70 29.46 8.95
C VAL A 176 11.00 29.17 8.20
N GLY A 177 11.09 29.52 6.94
CA GLY A 177 12.31 29.33 6.14
C GLY A 177 12.05 29.05 4.66
N ASN A 178 13.10 28.63 4.00
CA ASN A 178 13.11 28.37 2.56
C ASN A 178 13.29 26.87 2.29
N VAL A 179 12.45 26.33 1.44
CA VAL A 179 12.39 24.89 1.13
C VAL A 179 12.51 24.65 -0.37
N ILE A 180 13.16 23.56 -0.74
CA ILE A 180 13.17 23.01 -2.10
C ILE A 180 12.43 21.69 -2.07
N LEU A 181 11.56 21.46 -3.06
CA LEU A 181 11.06 20.15 -3.44
C LEU A 181 11.84 19.67 -4.66
N LEU A 182 12.62 18.61 -4.51
CA LEU A 182 13.23 17.88 -5.62
C LEU A 182 12.30 16.75 -6.02
N ARG A 183 11.67 16.92 -7.18
CA ARG A 183 10.67 15.99 -7.72
C ARG A 183 11.34 14.77 -8.36
N HIS A 184 10.59 13.66 -8.49
CA HIS A 184 11.11 12.44 -9.10
C HIS A 184 11.15 12.56 -10.63
N GLN A 185 10.06 12.23 -11.30
CA GLN A 185 9.88 12.33 -12.77
C GLN A 185 8.40 12.51 -13.11
N GLN A 186 8.13 13.08 -14.26
CA GLN A 186 6.77 13.27 -14.74
C GLN A 186 6.13 11.92 -15.11
N GLY A 187 4.84 11.78 -14.80
CA GLY A 187 4.07 10.58 -15.11
C GLY A 187 4.22 9.44 -14.11
N ASP A 188 4.98 9.63 -13.02
CA ASP A 188 4.97 8.71 -11.88
C ASP A 188 3.87 9.14 -10.90
N SER A 189 2.72 8.46 -10.95
CA SER A 189 1.54 8.81 -10.15
C SER A 189 1.78 8.77 -8.65
N ASN A 190 2.61 7.84 -8.16
CA ASN A 190 2.95 7.73 -6.74
C ASN A 190 3.79 8.92 -6.28
N ALA A 191 4.80 9.30 -7.05
CA ALA A 191 5.63 10.47 -6.77
C ALA A 191 4.82 11.77 -6.89
N GLU A 192 4.00 11.92 -7.93
CA GLU A 192 3.15 13.10 -8.13
C GLU A 192 2.15 13.27 -6.97
N ALA A 193 1.53 12.19 -6.47
CA ALA A 193 0.64 12.25 -5.31
C ALA A 193 1.40 12.70 -4.04
N ARG A 194 2.60 12.15 -3.81
CA ARG A 194 3.45 12.51 -2.67
C ARG A 194 3.92 13.98 -2.72
N GLU A 195 4.30 14.44 -3.90
CA GLU A 195 4.70 15.82 -4.14
C GLU A 195 3.53 16.80 -3.95
N ALA A 196 2.32 16.40 -4.39
CA ALA A 196 1.10 17.18 -4.18
C ALA A 196 0.76 17.28 -2.68
N GLY A 197 0.82 16.18 -1.93
CA GLY A 197 0.59 16.15 -0.49
C GLY A 197 1.58 17.05 0.26
N PHE A 198 2.87 17.01 -0.10
CA PHE A 198 3.89 17.90 0.45
C PHE A 198 3.56 19.39 0.21
N ILE A 199 3.26 19.74 -1.05
CA ILE A 199 2.95 21.13 -1.44
C ILE A 199 1.69 21.62 -0.72
N GLU A 200 0.66 20.81 -0.65
CA GLU A 200 -0.61 21.18 -0.01
C GLU A 200 -0.42 21.38 1.50
N ARG A 201 0.31 20.47 2.18
CA ARG A 201 0.55 20.56 3.61
C ARG A 201 1.43 21.77 3.94
N ILE A 202 2.48 22.06 3.17
CA ILE A 202 3.28 23.30 3.35
C ILE A 202 2.39 24.53 3.23
N LYS A 203 1.56 24.62 2.19
CA LYS A 203 0.70 25.79 1.97
C LYS A 203 -0.36 25.96 3.06
N SER A 204 -0.97 24.88 3.53
CA SER A 204 -2.06 24.92 4.50
C SER A 204 -1.57 25.09 5.94
N SER A 205 -0.50 24.39 6.33
CA SER A 205 -0.08 24.29 7.73
C SER A 205 1.15 25.16 8.07
N TYR A 206 1.98 25.50 7.07
CA TYR A 206 3.23 26.25 7.25
C TYR A 206 3.33 27.46 6.31
N PRO A 207 2.38 28.42 6.36
CA PRO A 207 2.31 29.53 5.38
C PRO A 207 3.51 30.48 5.39
N SER A 208 4.34 30.44 6.42
CA SER A 208 5.59 31.22 6.51
C SER A 208 6.80 30.50 5.89
N ILE A 209 6.61 29.28 5.40
CA ILE A 209 7.63 28.58 4.61
C ILE A 209 7.53 29.00 3.15
N ARG A 210 8.65 29.43 2.58
CA ARG A 210 8.77 29.78 1.16
C ARG A 210 9.35 28.62 0.36
N MET A 211 8.62 28.13 -0.62
CA MET A 211 9.14 27.16 -1.59
C MET A 211 9.95 27.88 -2.67
N LEU A 212 11.27 27.65 -2.72
CA LEU A 212 12.20 28.28 -3.66
C LEU A 212 12.17 27.62 -5.02
N SER A 213 12.00 26.30 -5.07
CA SER A 213 11.88 25.49 -6.28
C SER A 213 10.95 24.30 -6.02
N ILE A 214 10.06 24.03 -7.01
CA ILE A 214 9.12 22.92 -7.03
C ILE A 214 8.98 22.32 -8.43
N ASP A 215 9.88 22.66 -9.34
CA ASP A 215 9.79 22.39 -10.78
C ASP A 215 11.01 21.62 -11.32
N GLN A 216 11.91 21.17 -10.46
CA GLN A 216 13.10 20.41 -10.85
C GLN A 216 12.92 18.93 -10.58
N TYR A 217 13.31 18.10 -11.54
CA TYR A 217 13.11 16.66 -11.54
C TYR A 217 14.44 15.92 -11.47
N SER A 218 14.58 15.03 -10.47
CA SER A 218 15.76 14.19 -10.28
C SER A 218 15.92 13.11 -11.34
N GLY A 219 14.81 12.66 -11.94
CA GLY A 219 14.80 11.46 -12.77
C GLY A 219 15.04 10.18 -11.97
N ASP A 220 15.31 9.09 -12.70
CA ASP A 220 15.42 7.72 -12.18
C ASP A 220 16.86 7.22 -11.97
N SER A 221 17.85 8.12 -12.03
CA SER A 221 19.27 7.78 -11.84
C SER A 221 19.95 8.71 -10.84
N PHE A 222 20.86 8.14 -10.04
CA PHE A 222 21.71 8.90 -9.12
C PHE A 222 22.45 10.03 -9.82
N SER A 223 23.08 9.77 -10.96
CA SER A 223 23.88 10.77 -11.69
C SER A 223 23.06 11.98 -12.13
N ASN A 224 21.83 11.77 -12.62
CA ASN A 224 20.96 12.88 -12.97
C ASN A 224 20.47 13.62 -11.74
N ALA A 225 20.08 12.90 -10.70
CA ALA A 225 19.64 13.46 -9.43
C ALA A 225 20.73 14.33 -8.77
N ASN A 226 21.99 13.85 -8.73
CA ASN A 226 23.11 14.59 -8.20
C ASN A 226 23.37 15.88 -9.01
N ARG A 227 23.41 15.78 -10.33
CA ARG A 227 23.60 16.95 -11.21
C ARG A 227 22.51 18.02 -11.04
N VAL A 228 21.25 17.61 -10.92
CA VAL A 228 20.13 18.55 -10.68
C VAL A 228 20.23 19.15 -9.28
N SER A 229 20.66 18.38 -8.29
CA SER A 229 20.89 18.83 -6.92
C SER A 229 22.01 19.86 -6.85
N GLU A 230 23.14 19.62 -7.51
CA GLU A 230 24.24 20.60 -7.65
C GLU A 230 23.76 21.92 -8.28
N TYR A 231 22.93 21.83 -9.35
CA TYR A 231 22.34 23.01 -9.97
C TYR A 231 21.48 23.81 -8.95
N LEU A 232 20.66 23.13 -8.18
CA LEU A 232 19.81 23.76 -7.14
C LEU A 232 20.64 24.40 -6.03
N LEU A 233 21.68 23.72 -5.55
CA LEU A 233 22.58 24.24 -4.51
C LEU A 233 23.43 25.41 -5.00
N ASN A 234 23.90 25.36 -6.26
CA ASN A 234 24.58 26.51 -6.88
C ASN A 234 23.68 27.73 -6.99
N ARG A 235 22.40 27.54 -7.30
CA ARG A 235 21.44 28.62 -7.50
C ARG A 235 20.97 29.26 -6.18
N TYR A 236 20.68 28.43 -5.18
CA TYR A 236 20.06 28.87 -3.94
C TYR A 236 21.01 28.87 -2.75
N GLY A 237 22.05 28.04 -2.77
CA GLY A 237 23.10 27.99 -1.78
C GLY A 237 22.60 27.89 -0.36
N ARG A 238 23.16 28.69 0.53
CA ARG A 238 22.82 28.76 1.97
C ARG A 238 21.46 29.45 2.26
N LEU A 239 20.72 29.87 1.24
CA LEU A 239 19.36 30.39 1.42
C LEU A 239 18.37 29.25 1.75
N VAL A 240 18.71 28.01 1.39
CA VAL A 240 17.87 26.83 1.65
C VAL A 240 18.02 26.40 3.11
N ASN A 241 16.90 26.19 3.78
CA ASN A 241 16.89 25.66 5.14
C ASN A 241 16.59 24.15 5.15
N ALA A 242 15.67 23.69 4.27
CA ALA A 242 15.34 22.28 4.16
C ALA A 242 15.01 21.88 2.72
N ILE A 243 15.18 20.58 2.43
CA ILE A 243 14.90 19.98 1.12
C ILE A 243 14.06 18.72 1.35
N PHE A 244 13.02 18.56 0.56
CA PHE A 244 12.35 17.28 0.40
C PHE A 244 12.70 16.68 -0.96
N ALA A 245 13.27 15.47 -0.98
CA ALA A 245 13.54 14.69 -2.17
C ALA A 245 12.53 13.54 -2.25
N SER A 246 11.68 13.54 -3.29
CA SER A 246 10.49 12.68 -3.36
C SER A 246 10.75 11.26 -3.88
N SER A 247 12.02 10.83 -4.04
CA SER A 247 12.41 9.50 -4.51
C SER A 247 13.75 9.06 -3.95
N LEU A 248 14.04 7.76 -3.99
CA LEU A 248 15.32 7.18 -3.59
C LEU A 248 16.50 7.84 -4.30
N GLN A 249 16.45 7.91 -5.64
CA GLN A 249 17.52 8.51 -6.44
C GLN A 249 17.68 10.00 -6.16
N GLY A 250 16.55 10.70 -5.95
CA GLY A 250 16.53 12.10 -5.53
C GLY A 250 17.17 12.31 -4.16
N THR A 251 16.89 11.43 -3.21
CA THR A 251 17.45 11.45 -1.85
C THR A 251 18.96 11.25 -1.88
N ASP A 252 19.43 10.18 -2.52
CA ASP A 252 20.86 9.86 -2.58
C ASP A 252 21.64 10.89 -3.40
N GLY A 253 21.07 11.37 -4.52
CA GLY A 253 21.69 12.40 -5.34
C GLY A 253 21.79 13.75 -4.63
N MET A 254 20.76 14.15 -3.88
CA MET A 254 20.78 15.38 -3.09
C MET A 254 21.77 15.27 -1.91
N LEU A 255 21.82 14.11 -1.24
CA LEU A 255 22.81 13.85 -0.20
C LEU A 255 24.26 14.00 -0.74
N GLY A 256 24.52 13.39 -1.90
CA GLY A 256 25.81 13.53 -2.57
C GLY A 256 26.18 14.99 -2.82
N ALA A 257 25.29 15.76 -3.42
CA ALA A 257 25.49 17.17 -3.67
C ALA A 257 25.67 17.99 -2.38
N LEU A 258 24.89 17.72 -1.33
CA LEU A 258 25.05 18.38 -0.03
C LEU A 258 26.42 18.12 0.59
N ARG A 259 26.97 16.92 0.44
CA ARG A 259 28.33 16.58 0.90
C ARG A 259 29.39 17.34 0.10
N ASP A 260 29.26 17.38 -1.23
CA ASP A 260 30.20 18.09 -2.12
C ASP A 260 30.24 19.60 -1.87
N PHE A 261 29.15 20.18 -1.37
CA PHE A 261 29.01 21.59 -1.02
C PHE A 261 29.28 21.90 0.47
N ASP A 262 29.71 20.93 1.26
CA ASP A 262 29.86 21.05 2.72
C ASP A 262 28.57 21.53 3.43
N LEU A 263 27.42 21.14 2.94
CA LEU A 263 26.09 21.51 3.47
C LEU A 263 25.35 20.36 4.15
N ALA A 264 25.87 19.14 4.08
CA ALA A 264 25.27 17.97 4.73
C ALA A 264 25.17 18.20 6.26
N GLY A 265 23.98 17.97 6.80
CA GLY A 265 23.66 18.27 8.22
C GLY A 265 23.48 19.75 8.55
N GLN A 266 23.81 20.69 7.62
CA GLN A 266 23.55 22.13 7.79
C GLN A 266 22.24 22.55 7.09
N VAL A 267 21.95 21.99 5.93
CA VAL A 267 20.65 22.05 5.27
C VAL A 267 19.93 20.74 5.60
N PHE A 268 18.73 20.83 6.15
CA PHE A 268 17.95 19.66 6.50
C PHE A 268 17.48 18.91 5.24
N LEU A 269 17.71 17.60 5.20
CA LEU A 269 17.25 16.75 4.14
C LEU A 269 16.20 15.76 4.67
N VAL A 270 15.02 15.78 4.06
CA VAL A 270 14.00 14.74 4.20
C VAL A 270 13.92 14.01 2.86
N GLY A 271 14.04 12.69 2.90
CA GLY A 271 14.05 11.85 1.70
C GLY A 271 12.88 10.88 1.65
N HIS A 272 12.82 10.15 0.55
CA HIS A 272 11.86 9.06 0.33
C HIS A 272 12.59 7.80 -0.11
N ASP A 273 12.16 6.67 0.44
CA ASP A 273 12.78 5.36 0.40
C ASP A 273 14.22 5.35 0.98
N ALA A 274 14.73 4.17 1.27
CA ALA A 274 16.00 4.01 1.95
C ALA A 274 16.99 3.19 1.13
N SER A 275 18.21 3.69 1.03
CA SER A 275 19.42 2.93 0.66
C SER A 275 20.30 2.74 1.88
N ASP A 276 21.27 1.85 1.82
CA ASP A 276 22.30 1.72 2.86
C ASP A 276 23.00 3.05 3.11
N THR A 277 23.27 3.83 2.04
CA THR A 277 23.89 5.16 2.13
C THR A 277 23.01 6.16 2.85
N SER A 278 21.72 6.21 2.55
CA SER A 278 20.80 7.15 3.21
C SER A 278 20.51 6.74 4.66
N LEU A 279 20.46 5.45 4.98
CA LEU A 279 20.33 4.97 6.37
C LEU A 279 21.56 5.31 7.21
N GLU A 280 22.76 5.17 6.66
CA GLU A 280 23.98 5.63 7.31
C GLU A 280 23.98 7.15 7.54
N ALA A 281 23.52 7.90 6.54
CA ALA A 281 23.40 9.36 6.63
C ALA A 281 22.38 9.81 7.71
N VAL A 282 21.30 9.03 7.93
CA VAL A 282 20.40 9.29 9.07
C VAL A 282 21.12 9.09 10.40
N ARG A 283 21.91 7.99 10.55
CA ARG A 283 22.69 7.75 11.78
C ARG A 283 23.72 8.85 12.04
N ASN A 284 24.29 9.40 10.98
CA ASN A 284 25.30 10.48 11.06
C ASN A 284 24.68 11.88 11.17
N GLY A 285 23.35 12.02 11.10
CA GLY A 285 22.65 13.31 11.19
C GLY A 285 22.73 14.16 9.91
N GLU A 286 23.13 13.58 8.78
CA GLU A 286 23.15 14.26 7.48
C GLU A 286 21.78 14.27 6.82
N ILE A 287 20.92 13.28 7.13
CA ILE A 287 19.51 13.19 6.76
C ILE A 287 18.67 13.22 8.06
N GLN A 288 17.63 14.04 8.08
CA GLN A 288 16.80 14.23 9.26
C GLN A 288 15.47 13.47 9.21
N GLY A 289 15.16 12.86 8.10
CA GLY A 289 13.99 11.98 7.94
C GLY A 289 14.01 11.26 6.63
N LEU A 290 13.64 9.97 6.65
CA LEU A 290 13.34 9.18 5.47
C LEU A 290 11.92 8.62 5.58
N LEU A 291 11.13 8.85 4.57
CA LEU A 291 9.82 8.23 4.43
C LEU A 291 10.00 6.87 3.78
N VAL A 292 9.68 5.80 4.48
CA VAL A 292 9.86 4.42 4.00
C VAL A 292 8.50 3.76 3.82
N THR A 293 8.29 3.15 2.67
CA THR A 293 7.13 2.30 2.41
C THR A 293 7.44 0.87 2.86
N ASN A 294 6.39 0.04 3.01
CA ASN A 294 6.56 -1.37 3.37
C ASN A 294 6.10 -2.30 2.24
N PRO A 295 6.97 -2.60 1.25
CA PRO A 295 6.64 -3.49 0.15
C PRO A 295 6.32 -4.92 0.58
N TYR A 296 6.98 -5.43 1.63
CA TYR A 296 6.70 -6.75 2.19
C TYR A 296 5.24 -6.83 2.69
N LYS A 297 4.83 -5.87 3.52
CA LYS A 297 3.45 -5.77 4.01
C LYS A 297 2.44 -5.63 2.87
N MET A 298 2.81 -4.92 1.80
CA MET A 298 1.98 -4.79 0.61
C MET A 298 1.69 -6.14 -0.04
N GLY A 299 2.71 -6.98 -0.24
CA GLY A 299 2.55 -8.33 -0.78
C GLY A 299 1.71 -9.23 0.13
N TYR A 300 1.95 -9.18 1.43
CA TYR A 300 1.20 -9.92 2.43
C TYR A 300 -0.29 -9.55 2.43
N LEU A 301 -0.59 -8.25 2.55
CA LEU A 301 -1.97 -7.76 2.57
C LEU A 301 -2.70 -7.99 1.24
N ALA A 302 -2.00 -7.94 0.12
CA ALA A 302 -2.63 -8.19 -1.17
C ALA A 302 -3.13 -9.64 -1.31
N VAL A 303 -2.34 -10.62 -0.86
CA VAL A 303 -2.74 -12.03 -0.87
C VAL A 303 -3.89 -12.27 0.12
N THR A 304 -3.77 -11.80 1.36
CA THR A 304 -4.82 -12.00 2.37
C THR A 304 -6.13 -11.34 1.94
N THR A 305 -6.08 -10.09 1.43
CA THR A 305 -7.26 -9.39 0.89
C THR A 305 -7.94 -10.17 -0.23
N LEU A 306 -7.15 -10.70 -1.17
CA LEU A 306 -7.69 -11.46 -2.29
C LEU A 306 -8.34 -12.77 -1.83
N VAL A 307 -7.69 -13.50 -0.91
CA VAL A 307 -8.20 -14.77 -0.37
C VAL A 307 -9.46 -14.55 0.45
N ASP A 308 -9.50 -13.54 1.29
CA ASP A 308 -10.70 -13.17 2.04
C ASP A 308 -11.89 -12.88 1.12
N HIS A 309 -11.66 -12.17 0.01
CA HIS A 309 -12.70 -11.97 -1.00
C HIS A 309 -13.17 -13.27 -1.63
N ILE A 310 -12.26 -14.16 -2.02
CA ILE A 310 -12.59 -15.46 -2.61
C ILE A 310 -13.43 -16.30 -1.65
N GLN A 311 -13.20 -16.16 -0.34
CA GLN A 311 -13.97 -16.82 0.72
C GLN A 311 -15.30 -16.12 1.06
N GLY A 312 -15.65 -15.04 0.36
CA GLY A 312 -16.91 -14.30 0.53
C GLY A 312 -16.85 -13.18 1.58
N GLY A 313 -15.67 -12.78 2.00
CA GLY A 313 -15.46 -11.63 2.88
C GLY A 313 -15.79 -10.30 2.20
N ASN A 314 -16.10 -9.28 3.01
CA ASN A 314 -16.33 -7.91 2.53
C ASN A 314 -15.05 -7.10 2.69
N MET A 315 -14.39 -6.80 1.58
CA MET A 315 -13.08 -6.15 1.56
C MET A 315 -13.19 -4.62 1.45
N PRO A 316 -12.30 -3.88 2.12
CA PRO A 316 -12.18 -2.44 1.89
C PRO A 316 -11.72 -2.16 0.46
N THR A 317 -12.23 -1.08 -0.14
CA THR A 317 -11.81 -0.66 -1.49
C THR A 317 -10.33 -0.29 -1.54
N ILE A 318 -9.80 0.25 -0.44
CA ILE A 318 -8.39 0.66 -0.28
C ILE A 318 -7.85 0.04 1.00
N VAL A 319 -6.69 -0.58 0.91
CA VAL A 319 -5.89 -1.10 2.03
C VAL A 319 -4.58 -0.32 2.05
N ASP A 320 -4.46 0.62 2.97
CA ASP A 320 -3.24 1.39 3.15
C ASP A 320 -2.17 0.54 3.87
N THR A 321 -1.00 0.44 3.26
CA THR A 321 0.16 -0.25 3.86
C THR A 321 0.89 0.59 4.89
N GLY A 322 0.54 1.87 4.99
CA GLY A 322 1.19 2.86 5.83
C GLY A 322 2.53 3.36 5.28
N ILE A 323 3.06 4.37 5.95
CA ILE A 323 4.39 4.93 5.68
C ILE A 323 5.09 5.18 7.02
N THR A 324 6.37 4.85 7.11
CA THR A 324 7.17 5.02 8.33
C THR A 324 8.15 6.17 8.12
N LEU A 325 8.13 7.16 9.03
CA LEU A 325 9.15 8.21 9.09
C LEU A 325 10.34 7.72 9.91
N VAL A 326 11.43 7.40 9.23
CA VAL A 326 12.70 7.00 9.85
C VAL A 326 13.51 8.24 10.18
N THR A 327 13.99 8.31 11.41
CA THR A 327 14.83 9.38 11.95
C THR A 327 15.94 8.77 12.80
N MET A 328 16.93 9.56 13.20
CA MET A 328 17.96 9.09 14.12
C MET A 328 17.39 8.57 15.46
N ALA A 329 16.22 9.05 15.87
CA ALA A 329 15.61 8.64 17.13
C ALA A 329 14.97 7.24 17.09
N ASN A 330 14.54 6.76 15.92
CA ASN A 330 13.81 5.50 15.79
C ASN A 330 14.42 4.50 14.80
N ILE A 331 15.54 4.81 14.15
CA ILE A 331 16.14 3.97 13.10
C ILE A 331 16.45 2.53 13.55
N GLU A 332 16.66 2.31 14.84
CA GLU A 332 16.93 0.98 15.40
C GLU A 332 15.67 0.30 15.99
N SER A 333 14.49 0.91 15.87
CA SER A 333 13.24 0.34 16.38
C SER A 333 12.78 -0.86 15.53
N ASP A 334 12.01 -1.76 16.14
CA ASP A 334 11.46 -2.93 15.44
C ASP A 334 10.49 -2.50 14.33
N GLU A 335 9.73 -1.43 14.52
CA GLU A 335 8.85 -0.85 13.48
C GLU A 335 9.63 -0.45 12.22
N VAL A 336 10.79 0.22 12.40
CA VAL A 336 11.63 0.62 11.26
C VAL A 336 12.28 -0.59 10.60
N LYS A 337 12.75 -1.57 11.39
CA LYS A 337 13.30 -2.83 10.85
C LYS A 337 12.26 -3.58 10.02
N GLU A 338 11.04 -3.68 10.51
CA GLU A 338 9.93 -4.28 9.76
C GLU A 338 9.64 -3.50 8.46
N ALA A 339 9.56 -2.16 8.53
CA ALA A 339 9.32 -1.34 7.35
C ALA A 339 10.43 -1.48 6.29
N LEU A 340 11.67 -1.66 6.72
CA LEU A 340 12.83 -1.91 5.83
C LEU A 340 12.93 -3.34 5.32
N GLY A 341 11.98 -4.24 5.71
CA GLY A 341 11.96 -5.62 5.24
C GLY A 341 13.00 -6.53 5.92
N ALA A 342 13.62 -6.09 7.01
CA ALA A 342 14.44 -6.94 7.86
C ALA A 342 13.50 -7.89 8.62
N SER A 343 13.35 -9.13 8.13
CA SER A 343 12.58 -10.15 8.83
C SER A 343 13.19 -10.39 10.22
N SER A 344 12.32 -10.56 11.21
CA SER A 344 12.70 -10.89 12.60
C SER A 344 13.45 -12.24 12.74
N GLU A 345 13.76 -12.92 11.65
CA GLU A 345 14.49 -14.20 11.61
C GLU A 345 16.01 -14.05 11.33
N SER A 346 16.51 -12.81 11.16
CA SER A 346 17.94 -12.54 10.91
C SER A 346 18.66 -11.86 12.09
N LEU A 347 18.11 -11.94 13.31
CA LEU A 347 18.75 -11.49 14.54
C LEU A 347 19.04 -12.66 15.48
#